data_b6ed84a751f1037f0ccdffbc700c71a2
#
_entry.id   b6ed84a751f1037f0ccdffbc700c71a2
#
_cell.length_a   1.000
_cell.length_b   1.000
_cell.length_c   1.000
_cell.angle_alpha   90.00
_cell.angle_beta   90.00
_cell.angle_gamma   90.00
#
_symmetry.space_group_name_H-M   'P 1'
#
loop_
_entity.id
_entity.type
_entity.pdbx_description
1 polymer ?
#
loop_
_entity_poly.entity_id
_entity_poly.type
_entity_poly.pdbx_seq_one_letter_code
_entity_poly.pdbx_strand_id
1 'polypeptide(L)'
;MTAPIVADTNHDMELNCRFDMESEELYAVKWYKDDHEFFRYMPHQQPHIMAFPVSGVHLALQGTDCDEIHCKVQLTKLTRHHSDGAYRCEVSSEAPTFRLAAETHNITVATLPKEKPAIVGLVETYNEGDMLSATCTSSPSDPAAIVTWFINNQQIDTKYLEIEKMECYIIAAAGGELRQTLYV
;
A
#
# COMPACT_ATOMS: atom_id res chain seq x y z
N MET A 1 -8.88 7.59 -10.33
CA MET A 1 -8.39 6.23 -10.00
C MET A 1 -8.31 6.08 -8.48
N THR A 2 -8.58 4.89 -7.94
CA THR A 2 -8.40 4.55 -6.53
C THR A 2 -7.37 3.44 -6.42
N ALA A 3 -6.31 3.69 -5.65
CA ALA A 3 -5.21 2.75 -5.42
C ALA A 3 -4.61 3.00 -4.03
N PRO A 4 -4.03 2.00 -3.35
CA PRO A 4 -3.31 2.22 -2.11
C PRO A 4 -2.02 3.01 -2.37
N ILE A 5 -1.62 3.85 -1.42
CA ILE A 5 -0.29 4.48 -1.44
C ILE A 5 0.78 3.43 -1.09
N VAL A 6 0.43 2.54 -0.14
CA VAL A 6 1.27 1.42 0.29
C VAL A 6 0.46 0.13 0.20
N ALA A 7 1.01 -0.88 -0.46
CA ALA A 7 0.44 -2.22 -0.56
C ALA A 7 1.27 -3.21 0.29
N ASP A 8 0.58 -4.02 1.07
CA ASP A 8 1.22 -5.05 1.90
C ASP A 8 1.38 -6.36 1.12
N THR A 9 2.59 -6.92 1.09
CA THR A 9 2.87 -8.21 0.44
C THR A 9 2.06 -9.38 1.01
N ASN A 10 1.50 -9.23 2.21
CA ASN A 10 0.65 -10.25 2.83
C ASN A 10 -0.79 -10.23 2.33
N HIS A 11 -1.18 -9.24 1.53
CA HIS A 11 -2.53 -9.04 1.04
C HIS A 11 -2.54 -8.82 -0.47
N ASP A 12 -3.69 -9.00 -1.08
CA ASP A 12 -3.91 -8.64 -2.47
C ASP A 12 -4.09 -7.12 -2.61
N MET A 13 -3.73 -6.58 -3.75
CA MET A 13 -3.87 -5.16 -4.07
C MET A 13 -4.98 -4.96 -5.08
N GLU A 14 -5.91 -4.08 -4.76
CA GLU A 14 -6.98 -3.66 -5.65
C GLU A 14 -6.67 -2.29 -6.26
N LEU A 15 -6.82 -2.20 -7.57
CA LEU A 15 -6.75 -0.96 -8.34
C LEU A 15 -8.09 -0.74 -9.01
N ASN A 16 -8.69 0.44 -8.87
CA ASN A 16 -9.99 0.75 -9.44
C ASN A 16 -9.95 2.07 -10.21
N CYS A 17 -10.32 2.01 -11.47
CA CYS A 17 -10.47 3.15 -12.37
C CYS A 17 -11.96 3.42 -12.57
N ARG A 18 -12.43 4.59 -12.17
CA ARG A 18 -13.80 5.05 -12.42
C ARG A 18 -13.74 6.19 -13.41
N PHE A 19 -14.65 6.18 -14.36
CA PHE A 19 -14.71 7.15 -15.44
C PHE A 19 -16.16 7.41 -15.84
N ASP A 20 -16.38 8.54 -16.47
CA ASP A 20 -17.66 8.91 -17.07
C ASP A 20 -17.40 9.18 -18.56
N MET A 21 -18.06 8.41 -19.41
CA MET A 21 -17.93 8.54 -20.86
C MET A 21 -18.86 9.61 -21.44
N GLU A 22 -19.71 10.23 -20.58
CA GLU A 22 -20.72 11.19 -21.03
C GLU A 22 -21.62 10.61 -22.14
N SER A 23 -21.43 11.07 -23.38
CA SER A 23 -22.15 10.59 -24.56
C SER A 23 -21.28 9.77 -25.53
N GLU A 24 -20.06 9.44 -25.11
CA GLU A 24 -19.11 8.70 -25.95
C GLU A 24 -19.15 7.21 -25.65
N GLU A 25 -18.80 6.41 -26.63
CA GLU A 25 -18.71 4.96 -26.50
C GLU A 25 -17.31 4.55 -26.04
N LEU A 26 -17.23 3.63 -25.10
CA LEU A 26 -15.97 3.12 -24.55
C LEU A 26 -15.29 2.21 -25.57
N TYR A 27 -14.09 2.59 -26.02
CA TYR A 27 -13.24 1.73 -26.82
C TYR A 27 -12.46 0.73 -25.95
N ALA A 28 -11.68 1.25 -24.96
CA ALA A 28 -10.88 0.40 -24.11
C ALA A 28 -10.53 1.04 -22.77
N VAL A 29 -10.38 0.19 -21.75
CA VAL A 29 -9.67 0.51 -20.52
C VAL A 29 -8.40 -0.31 -20.47
N LYS A 30 -7.26 0.35 -20.25
CA LYS A 30 -5.95 -0.30 -20.17
C LYS A 30 -5.27 0.00 -18.85
N TRP A 31 -4.60 -0.99 -18.31
CA TRP A 31 -3.79 -0.86 -17.12
C TRP A 31 -2.32 -1.11 -17.43
N TYR A 32 -1.48 -0.24 -16.89
CA TYR A 32 -0.04 -0.27 -17.07
C TYR A 32 0.67 -0.32 -15.73
N LYS A 33 1.82 -0.99 -15.70
CA LYS A 33 2.83 -0.87 -14.66
C LYS A 33 4.15 -0.44 -15.29
N ASP A 34 4.71 0.68 -14.80
CA ASP A 34 5.96 1.26 -15.31
C ASP A 34 5.96 1.36 -16.84
N ASP A 35 4.85 1.90 -17.41
CA ASP A 35 4.56 2.03 -18.84
C ASP A 35 4.41 0.72 -19.64
N HIS A 36 4.42 -0.44 -18.98
CA HIS A 36 4.14 -1.73 -19.61
C HIS A 36 2.69 -2.13 -19.39
N GLU A 37 1.94 -2.28 -20.48
CA GLU A 37 0.55 -2.73 -20.43
C GLU A 37 0.47 -4.17 -19.90
N PHE A 38 -0.32 -4.39 -18.84
CA PHE A 38 -0.55 -5.72 -18.28
C PHE A 38 -1.99 -6.21 -18.39
N PHE A 39 -2.95 -5.29 -18.65
CA PHE A 39 -4.36 -5.63 -18.74
C PHE A 39 -5.09 -4.68 -19.70
N ARG A 40 -6.04 -5.23 -20.44
CA ARG A 40 -6.93 -4.47 -21.32
C ARG A 40 -8.33 -5.05 -21.27
N TYR A 41 -9.32 -4.16 -21.16
CA TYR A 41 -10.73 -4.45 -21.33
C TYR A 41 -11.27 -3.70 -22.55
N MET A 42 -11.99 -4.42 -23.42
CA MET A 42 -12.65 -3.85 -24.63
C MET A 42 -14.07 -4.43 -24.72
N PRO A 43 -15.13 -3.65 -24.43
CA PRO A 43 -16.50 -4.17 -24.35
C PRO A 43 -17.01 -4.77 -25.65
N HIS A 44 -16.57 -4.24 -26.78
CA HIS A 44 -17.06 -4.63 -28.11
C HIS A 44 -16.18 -5.64 -28.85
N GLN A 45 -15.13 -6.16 -28.22
CA GLN A 45 -14.25 -7.17 -28.82
C GLN A 45 -14.30 -8.51 -28.10
N GLN A 46 -13.98 -9.59 -28.80
CA GLN A 46 -13.87 -10.92 -28.23
C GLN A 46 -12.43 -11.43 -28.34
N PRO A 47 -11.78 -11.84 -27.28
CA PRO A 47 -12.23 -11.77 -25.88
C PRO A 47 -12.27 -10.30 -25.36
N HIS A 48 -13.23 -10.02 -24.47
CA HIS A 48 -13.34 -8.67 -23.86
C HIS A 48 -12.15 -8.29 -23.00
N ILE A 49 -11.47 -9.29 -22.42
CA ILE A 49 -10.34 -9.10 -21.51
C ILE A 49 -9.10 -9.73 -22.13
N MET A 50 -8.00 -8.98 -22.10
CA MET A 50 -6.67 -9.46 -22.43
C MET A 50 -5.70 -9.14 -21.31
N ALA A 51 -4.87 -10.12 -20.95
CA ALA A 51 -3.81 -9.97 -19.96
C ALA A 51 -2.44 -10.20 -20.61
N PHE A 52 -1.48 -9.37 -20.25
CA PHE A 52 -0.12 -9.41 -20.77
C PHE A 52 0.86 -9.65 -19.62
N PRO A 53 1.88 -10.50 -19.78
CA PRO A 53 2.85 -10.75 -18.72
C PRO A 53 3.74 -9.53 -18.51
N VAL A 54 3.73 -9.00 -17.28
CA VAL A 54 4.62 -7.93 -16.83
C VAL A 54 5.26 -8.36 -15.52
N SER A 55 6.54 -8.09 -15.35
CA SER A 55 7.28 -8.45 -14.13
C SER A 55 6.65 -7.83 -12.90
N GLY A 56 6.44 -8.64 -11.86
CA GLY A 56 5.82 -8.21 -10.60
C GLY A 56 4.31 -8.02 -10.63
N VAL A 57 3.65 -8.33 -11.76
CA VAL A 57 2.19 -8.28 -11.90
C VAL A 57 1.63 -9.70 -11.97
N HIS A 58 0.84 -10.06 -10.97
CA HIS A 58 0.10 -11.32 -10.92
C HIS A 58 -1.38 -11.03 -10.82
N LEU A 59 -2.06 -10.97 -11.96
CA LEU A 59 -3.46 -10.63 -12.06
C LEU A 59 -4.36 -11.77 -11.53
N ALA A 60 -5.29 -11.44 -10.62
CA ALA A 60 -6.35 -12.34 -10.17
C ALA A 60 -7.62 -12.05 -10.97
N LEU A 61 -7.88 -12.83 -12.02
CA LEU A 61 -9.05 -12.63 -12.88
C LEU A 61 -10.38 -12.73 -12.13
N GLN A 62 -10.45 -13.54 -11.06
CA GLN A 62 -11.65 -13.68 -10.23
C GLN A 62 -12.02 -12.41 -9.44
N GLY A 63 -11.03 -11.54 -9.15
CA GLY A 63 -11.23 -10.25 -8.49
C GLY A 63 -11.28 -9.07 -9.48
N THR A 64 -11.24 -9.35 -10.79
CA THR A 64 -11.26 -8.34 -11.84
C THR A 64 -12.68 -8.15 -12.34
N ASP A 65 -13.13 -6.88 -12.37
CA ASP A 65 -14.47 -6.50 -12.75
C ASP A 65 -14.42 -5.19 -13.55
N CYS A 66 -14.85 -5.24 -14.81
CA CYS A 66 -14.84 -4.07 -15.71
C CYS A 66 -16.17 -3.96 -16.46
N ASP A 67 -16.68 -2.76 -16.55
CA ASP A 67 -17.87 -2.38 -17.30
C ASP A 67 -17.68 -1.02 -18.00
N GLU A 68 -18.79 -0.34 -18.33
CA GLU A 68 -18.79 0.92 -19.07
C GLU A 68 -18.50 2.17 -18.20
N ILE A 69 -18.38 2.01 -16.87
CA ILE A 69 -18.19 3.12 -15.91
C ILE A 69 -17.05 2.90 -14.94
N HIS A 70 -16.54 1.66 -14.84
CA HIS A 70 -15.39 1.35 -14.01
C HIS A 70 -14.62 0.15 -14.52
N CYS A 71 -13.37 0.07 -14.12
CA CYS A 71 -12.56 -1.13 -14.35
C CYS A 71 -11.66 -1.38 -13.13
N LYS A 72 -11.98 -2.45 -12.42
CA LYS A 72 -11.27 -2.90 -11.24
C LYS A 72 -10.39 -4.10 -11.58
N VAL A 73 -9.13 -4.06 -11.16
CA VAL A 73 -8.20 -5.19 -11.27
C VAL A 73 -7.64 -5.54 -9.89
N GLN A 74 -7.47 -6.83 -9.64
CA GLN A 74 -6.87 -7.35 -8.42
C GLN A 74 -5.53 -8.00 -8.73
N LEU A 75 -4.50 -7.60 -7.99
CA LEU A 75 -3.15 -8.14 -8.10
C LEU A 75 -2.80 -8.93 -6.84
N THR A 76 -2.20 -10.10 -7.03
CA THR A 76 -1.82 -11.04 -5.97
C THR A 76 -0.31 -11.26 -5.95
N LYS A 77 0.19 -11.97 -4.94
CA LYS A 77 1.61 -12.35 -4.83
C LYS A 77 2.55 -11.15 -4.97
N LEU A 78 2.21 -10.06 -4.31
CA LEU A 78 3.01 -8.84 -4.34
C LEU A 78 4.41 -9.09 -3.78
N THR A 79 5.40 -8.48 -4.43
CA THR A 79 6.79 -8.47 -3.94
C THR A 79 7.32 -7.05 -3.97
N ARG A 80 8.07 -6.67 -2.95
CA ARG A 80 8.61 -5.32 -2.82
C ARG A 80 9.43 -4.88 -4.06
N HIS A 81 10.26 -5.77 -4.60
CA HIS A 81 11.19 -5.41 -5.67
C HIS A 81 10.56 -5.37 -7.07
N HIS A 82 9.45 -6.07 -7.28
CA HIS A 82 8.86 -6.20 -8.61
C HIS A 82 7.48 -5.59 -8.73
N SER A 83 6.71 -5.53 -7.62
CA SER A 83 5.35 -4.98 -7.64
C SER A 83 5.30 -3.50 -7.23
N ASP A 84 6.39 -2.93 -6.70
CA ASP A 84 6.57 -1.50 -6.46
C ASP A 84 6.62 -0.76 -7.80
N GLY A 85 6.10 0.48 -7.89
CA GLY A 85 6.19 1.28 -9.11
C GLY A 85 4.97 2.12 -9.45
N ALA A 86 4.94 2.61 -10.68
CA ALA A 86 3.89 3.46 -11.21
C ALA A 86 2.79 2.63 -11.88
N TYR A 87 1.57 2.75 -11.39
CA TYR A 87 0.39 2.12 -11.97
C TYR A 87 -0.50 3.17 -12.63
N ARG A 88 -0.85 2.94 -13.90
CA ARG A 88 -1.65 3.87 -14.70
C ARG A 88 -2.88 3.17 -15.26
N CYS A 89 -4.04 3.84 -15.09
CA CYS A 89 -5.26 3.54 -15.82
C CYS A 89 -5.35 4.49 -17.01
N GLU A 90 -5.73 3.96 -18.17
CA GLU A 90 -5.96 4.70 -19.40
C GLU A 90 -7.31 4.30 -19.99
N VAL A 91 -8.16 5.29 -20.24
CA VAL A 91 -9.50 5.12 -20.80
C VAL A 91 -9.56 5.83 -22.14
N SER A 92 -10.04 5.16 -23.16
CA SER A 92 -10.17 5.70 -24.51
C SER A 92 -11.56 5.51 -25.09
N SER A 93 -12.04 6.51 -25.83
CA SER A 93 -13.32 6.44 -26.55
C SER A 93 -13.16 5.93 -27.98
N GLU A 94 -14.30 5.46 -28.55
CA GLU A 94 -14.42 5.07 -29.94
C GLU A 94 -14.35 6.27 -30.91
N ALA A 95 -14.33 5.94 -32.20
CA ALA A 95 -14.50 6.90 -33.28
C ALA A 95 -15.81 7.66 -33.11
N PRO A 96 -15.90 8.93 -33.59
CA PRO A 96 -14.86 9.71 -34.28
C PRO A 96 -13.96 10.53 -33.33
N THR A 97 -14.24 10.55 -32.04
CA THR A 97 -13.59 11.48 -31.09
C THR A 97 -12.20 11.02 -30.66
N PHE A 98 -11.99 9.71 -30.48
CA PHE A 98 -10.71 9.12 -30.06
C PHE A 98 -10.07 9.84 -28.85
N ARG A 99 -10.89 10.25 -27.88
CA ARG A 99 -10.40 10.88 -26.65
C ARG A 99 -9.67 9.86 -25.79
N LEU A 100 -8.70 10.35 -25.03
CA LEU A 100 -7.90 9.56 -24.11
C LEU A 100 -7.78 10.31 -22.79
N ALA A 101 -8.08 9.62 -21.69
CA ALA A 101 -7.83 10.07 -20.32
C ALA A 101 -6.97 9.06 -19.60
N ALA A 102 -6.03 9.54 -18.78
CA ALA A 102 -5.17 8.66 -17.99
C ALA A 102 -4.89 9.24 -16.61
N GLU A 103 -4.74 8.36 -15.62
CA GLU A 103 -4.37 8.71 -14.25
C GLU A 103 -3.32 7.72 -13.75
N THR A 104 -2.27 8.24 -13.10
CA THR A 104 -1.13 7.45 -12.61
C THR A 104 -0.96 7.62 -11.11
N HIS A 105 -0.76 6.52 -10.40
CA HIS A 105 -0.42 6.47 -8.98
C HIS A 105 0.88 5.70 -8.77
N ASN A 106 1.78 6.25 -7.95
CA ASN A 106 2.96 5.53 -7.48
C ASN A 106 2.57 4.72 -6.23
N ILE A 107 2.83 3.44 -6.27
CA ILE A 107 2.51 2.51 -5.17
C ILE A 107 3.80 1.93 -4.63
N THR A 108 4.01 2.10 -3.33
CA THR A 108 5.09 1.44 -2.61
C THR A 108 4.60 0.09 -2.09
N VAL A 109 5.38 -0.96 -2.33
CA VAL A 109 5.07 -2.30 -1.82
C VAL A 109 6.00 -2.65 -0.67
N ALA A 110 5.42 -3.07 0.46
CA ALA A 110 6.16 -3.39 1.67
C ALA A 110 5.57 -4.63 2.34
N THR A 111 6.39 -5.35 3.10
CA THR A 111 5.89 -6.35 4.05
C THR A 111 5.68 -5.66 5.39
N LEU A 112 4.44 -5.46 5.79
CA LEU A 112 4.12 -4.80 7.05
C LEU A 112 4.26 -5.76 8.23
N PRO A 113 4.61 -5.25 9.44
CA PRO A 113 4.61 -6.06 10.66
C PRO A 113 3.22 -6.63 10.92
N LYS A 114 3.12 -7.93 11.18
CA LYS A 114 1.82 -8.61 11.42
C LYS A 114 1.24 -8.33 12.80
N GLU A 115 2.11 -8.09 13.77
CA GLU A 115 1.74 -7.90 15.16
C GLU A 115 2.15 -6.50 15.62
N LYS A 116 1.44 -6.00 16.63
CA LYS A 116 1.82 -4.76 17.30
C LYS A 116 3.17 -4.93 17.98
N PRO A 117 3.95 -3.85 18.15
CA PRO A 117 5.19 -3.90 18.88
C PRO A 117 4.96 -4.36 20.33
N ALA A 118 5.84 -5.21 20.84
CA ALA A 118 5.80 -5.66 22.22
C ALA A 118 6.84 -4.90 23.05
N ILE A 119 6.40 -4.36 24.20
CA ILE A 119 7.30 -3.75 25.19
C ILE A 119 7.39 -4.67 26.40
N VAL A 120 8.61 -4.94 26.84
CA VAL A 120 8.89 -5.70 28.05
C VAL A 120 9.87 -4.93 28.94
N GLY A 121 9.87 -5.24 30.26
CA GLY A 121 10.78 -4.63 31.23
C GLY A 121 10.18 -3.46 32.02
N LEU A 122 8.94 -3.04 31.72
CA LEU A 122 8.26 -2.01 32.50
C LEU A 122 7.64 -2.57 33.78
N VAL A 123 7.65 -1.76 34.85
CA VAL A 123 6.90 -1.98 36.10
C VAL A 123 5.73 -0.98 36.19
N GLU A 124 4.76 -1.28 37.04
CA GLU A 124 3.52 -0.49 37.12
C GLU A 124 3.72 0.95 37.60
N THR A 125 4.71 1.19 38.48
CA THR A 125 4.96 2.51 39.06
C THR A 125 6.46 2.77 39.19
N TYR A 126 6.84 4.03 39.02
CA TYR A 126 8.19 4.54 39.18
C TYR A 126 8.17 5.78 40.07
N ASN A 127 9.22 6.00 40.83
CA ASN A 127 9.44 7.23 41.59
C ASN A 127 10.40 8.13 40.81
N GLU A 128 10.45 9.40 41.21
CA GLU A 128 11.41 10.35 40.66
C GLU A 128 12.84 9.87 40.98
N GLY A 129 13.67 9.73 39.93
CA GLY A 129 15.06 9.23 40.05
C GLY A 129 15.22 7.72 39.87
N ASP A 130 14.13 6.96 39.73
CA ASP A 130 14.25 5.54 39.39
C ASP A 130 14.79 5.36 37.96
N MET A 131 15.69 4.38 37.84
CA MET A 131 16.14 3.90 36.52
C MET A 131 15.08 2.98 35.91
N LEU A 132 14.85 3.16 34.66
CA LEU A 132 13.80 2.50 33.95
C LEU A 132 14.39 1.82 32.69
N SER A 133 14.15 0.51 32.53
CA SER A 133 14.65 -0.28 31.44
C SER A 133 13.53 -1.00 30.70
N ALA A 134 13.44 -0.79 29.39
CA ALA A 134 12.46 -1.45 28.57
C ALA A 134 13.04 -1.86 27.22
N THR A 135 12.53 -2.96 26.68
CA THR A 135 12.86 -3.44 25.35
C THR A 135 11.62 -3.46 24.49
N CYS A 136 11.69 -2.81 23.32
CA CYS A 136 10.66 -2.85 22.29
C CYS A 136 11.07 -3.78 21.16
N THR A 137 10.20 -4.72 20.83
CA THR A 137 10.41 -5.67 19.73
C THR A 137 9.28 -5.56 18.73
N SER A 138 9.62 -5.42 17.45
CA SER A 138 8.67 -5.50 16.34
C SER A 138 8.67 -6.89 15.70
N SER A 139 7.55 -7.30 15.12
CA SER A 139 7.56 -8.43 14.21
C SER A 139 8.30 -8.09 12.91
N PRO A 140 8.77 -9.11 12.15
CA PRO A 140 9.52 -8.88 10.91
C PRO A 140 8.75 -8.02 9.91
N SER A 141 9.47 -7.15 9.22
CA SER A 141 8.96 -6.29 8.14
C SER A 141 10.03 -6.04 7.08
N ASP A 142 9.62 -5.68 5.87
CA ASP A 142 10.50 -5.26 4.78
C ASP A 142 9.92 -4.03 4.07
N PRO A 143 10.57 -2.85 4.16
CA PRO A 143 11.81 -2.57 4.89
C PRO A 143 11.67 -2.74 6.41
N ALA A 144 12.82 -2.87 7.09
CA ALA A 144 12.84 -2.98 8.55
C ALA A 144 12.10 -1.81 9.20
N ALA A 145 11.31 -2.10 10.23
CA ALA A 145 10.57 -1.10 10.97
C ALA A 145 11.52 -0.16 11.75
N ILE A 146 11.17 1.12 11.78
CA ILE A 146 11.85 2.11 12.60
C ILE A 146 11.13 2.18 13.94
N VAL A 147 11.85 1.90 15.02
CA VAL A 147 11.34 2.03 16.39
C VAL A 147 11.55 3.46 16.88
N THR A 148 10.47 4.09 17.32
CA THR A 148 10.49 5.44 17.87
C THR A 148 9.86 5.43 19.27
N TRP A 149 10.49 6.11 20.21
CA TRP A 149 10.07 6.14 21.59
C TRP A 149 9.40 7.46 21.97
N PHE A 150 8.36 7.39 22.80
CA PHE A 150 7.65 8.54 23.30
C PHE A 150 7.40 8.44 24.82
N ILE A 151 7.52 9.57 25.51
CA ILE A 151 7.09 9.74 26.90
C ILE A 151 6.03 10.84 26.94
N ASN A 152 4.87 10.57 27.50
CA ASN A 152 3.78 11.55 27.63
C ASN A 152 3.50 12.30 26.30
N ASN A 153 3.43 11.57 25.20
CA ASN A 153 3.25 12.08 23.83
C ASN A 153 4.40 12.95 23.28
N GLN A 154 5.54 13.00 23.94
CA GLN A 154 6.74 13.66 23.44
C GLN A 154 7.74 12.62 22.94
N GLN A 155 8.16 12.79 21.69
CA GLN A 155 9.20 11.93 21.12
C GLN A 155 10.54 12.15 21.82
N ILE A 156 11.21 11.06 22.14
CA ILE A 156 12.53 11.08 22.80
C ILE A 156 13.61 10.98 21.74
N ASP A 157 14.56 11.90 21.79
CA ASP A 157 15.77 11.79 20.95
C ASP A 157 16.64 10.64 21.46
N THR A 158 17.03 9.74 20.53
CA THR A 158 17.86 8.57 20.81
C THR A 158 19.21 8.89 21.43
N LYS A 159 19.64 10.14 21.40
CA LYS A 159 20.87 10.61 22.06
C LYS A 159 20.83 10.57 23.60
N TYR A 160 19.64 10.43 24.17
CA TYR A 160 19.42 10.42 25.62
C TYR A 160 19.03 9.06 26.16
N LEU A 161 19.29 7.99 25.41
CA LEU A 161 18.92 6.60 25.78
C LEU A 161 19.83 5.96 26.82
N GLU A 162 20.22 6.70 27.85
CA GLU A 162 20.51 6.07 29.15
C GLU A 162 19.27 6.00 30.05
N ILE A 163 18.10 6.41 29.56
CA ILE A 163 16.86 6.48 30.34
C ILE A 163 15.65 6.32 29.42
N GLU A 164 15.00 5.53 29.51
CA GLU A 164 14.20 4.48 29.63
C GLU A 164 12.81 4.67 30.03
N LYS A 165 11.86 5.12 29.32
CA LYS A 165 10.47 4.79 29.35
C LYS A 165 9.61 5.36 28.28
N MET A 166 8.68 4.64 27.86
CA MET A 166 8.35 4.37 26.86
C MET A 166 7.15 3.97 26.23
N GLU A 167 6.54 4.62 25.26
CA GLU A 167 5.69 4.13 24.18
C GLU A 167 6.57 3.78 23.00
N CYS A 168 6.37 2.59 22.45
CA CYS A 168 7.06 2.17 21.25
C CYS A 168 6.11 2.31 20.06
N TYR A 169 6.46 3.16 19.13
CA TYR A 169 5.77 3.25 17.84
C TYR A 169 6.64 2.64 16.77
N ILE A 170 6.03 1.83 15.93
CA ILE A 170 6.65 1.38 14.72
C ILE A 170 6.08 2.23 13.59
N ILE A 171 6.96 3.01 12.97
CA ILE A 171 6.66 3.64 11.70
C ILE A 171 7.20 2.68 10.65
N ALA A 172 6.31 1.97 9.96
CA ALA A 172 6.71 1.25 8.77
C ALA A 172 7.24 2.30 7.77
N ALA A 173 8.41 2.08 7.21
CA ALA A 173 9.05 3.02 6.28
C ALA A 173 8.20 3.32 5.02
N ALA A 174 7.08 2.63 4.86
CA ALA A 174 6.09 2.78 3.81
C ALA A 174 4.85 3.62 4.23
N GLY A 175 4.84 4.29 5.40
CA GLY A 175 3.77 5.21 5.81
C GLY A 175 2.60 4.61 6.60
N GLY A 176 2.73 3.39 7.11
CA GLY A 176 1.76 2.82 8.05
C GLY A 176 2.17 3.07 9.51
N GLU A 177 1.28 3.64 10.32
CA GLU A 177 1.50 3.85 11.76
C GLU A 177 0.78 2.76 12.56
N LEU A 178 1.55 1.94 13.30
CA LEU A 178 1.00 0.99 14.27
C LEU A 178 1.29 1.52 15.68
N ARG A 179 0.23 1.86 16.42
CA ARG A 179 0.31 2.36 17.80
C ARG A 179 0.11 1.24 18.82
N GLN A 180 1.00 1.17 19.80
CA GLN A 180 0.70 0.60 21.10
C GLN A 180 0.98 1.65 22.17
N THR A 181 -0.09 2.14 22.80
CA THR A 181 0.00 3.09 23.93
C THR A 181 -0.05 2.30 25.23
N LEU A 182 1.00 2.41 26.05
CA LEU A 182 0.98 2.00 27.44
C LEU A 182 0.90 3.28 28.29
N TYR A 183 -0.20 3.41 29.02
CA TYR A 183 -0.34 4.47 30.02
C TYR A 183 0.37 4.02 31.31
N VAL A 184 1.22 4.87 31.82
CA VAL A 184 1.86 4.74 33.14
C VAL A 184 1.47 5.91 34.01
#